data_93355a1b17058aa3378f557f9b99a582
#
_entry.id   93355a1b17058aa3378f557f9b99a582
#
_cell.length_a   1.000
_cell.length_b   1.000
_cell.length_c   1.000
_cell.angle_alpha   90.00
_cell.angle_beta   90.00
_cell.angle_gamma   90.00
#
_symmetry.space_group_name_H-M   'P 1'
#
loop_
_entity.id
_entity.type
_entity.pdbx_description
1 polymer ?
#
loop_
_entity_poly.entity_id
_entity_poly.type
_entity_poly.pdbx_seq_one_letter_code
_entity_poly.pdbx_strand_id
1 'polypeptide(L)'
;MSTLAIIFALVIEQWRPLGERKSVSAALAGWATSLERAFNGGERRHGMVAWLVAVLPPVIVAAVLYWLLSAVSGILALAFDVAVLYLTLGFRQFSHYFTDIQLAIKAGDIDRARTLLEQWRGASGVVRSREEVIRLSIEEALVAAHRHVFGVLLWYLILPGPSGAILYRLAAYLAARWKPVGSFGNFAARAFHLLEWPAVRLTAASFALVGDFENAVFCWRTQARTWSDSDTGIVLAAGAGAMGVRLGMPVQEVDGMQARNELGTGDDADGPFLDTTVGMLWRALVLWVAVLAGAAIVSAITRIAT
;
A
#
# COMPACT_ATOMS: atom_id res chain seq x y z
N MET A 1 -23.44 0.57 0.61
CA MET A 1 -22.81 1.30 1.72
C MET A 1 -21.29 1.39 1.53
N SER A 2 -20.58 0.30 1.24
CA SER A 2 -19.10 0.29 1.13
C SER A 2 -18.53 1.26 0.10
N THR A 3 -19.15 1.39 -1.08
CA THR A 3 -18.69 2.36 -2.11
C THR A 3 -18.76 3.81 -1.62
N LEU A 4 -19.85 4.17 -0.93
CA LEU A 4 -20.00 5.51 -0.34
C LEU A 4 -18.95 5.77 0.75
N ALA A 5 -18.66 4.77 1.59
CA ALA A 5 -17.64 4.89 2.61
C ALA A 5 -16.24 5.15 2.01
N ILE A 6 -15.91 4.44 0.93
CA ILE A 6 -14.64 4.64 0.20
C ILE A 6 -14.57 6.05 -0.37
N ILE A 7 -15.61 6.53 -1.06
CA ILE A 7 -15.65 7.86 -1.66
C ILE A 7 -15.52 8.94 -0.58
N PHE A 8 -16.29 8.85 0.50
CA PHE A 8 -16.21 9.81 1.60
C PHE A 8 -14.85 9.80 2.29
N ALA A 9 -14.26 8.62 2.54
CA ALA A 9 -12.94 8.51 3.14
C ALA A 9 -11.86 9.17 2.26
N LEU A 10 -11.88 8.91 0.94
CA LEU A 10 -10.95 9.52 -0.02
C LEU A 10 -11.13 11.05 -0.11
N VAL A 11 -12.36 11.55 -0.13
CA VAL A 11 -12.64 12.99 -0.15
C VAL A 11 -12.17 13.67 1.13
N ILE A 12 -12.47 13.09 2.30
CA ILE A 12 -12.03 13.64 3.59
C ILE A 12 -10.50 13.66 3.68
N GLU A 13 -9.84 12.59 3.21
CA GLU A 13 -8.37 12.52 3.19
C GLU A 13 -7.74 13.59 2.31
N GLN A 14 -8.39 13.95 1.19
CA GLN A 14 -7.95 15.05 0.33
C GLN A 14 -8.09 16.43 1.00
N TRP A 15 -9.16 16.67 1.76
CA TRP A 15 -9.45 17.96 2.39
C TRP A 15 -8.72 18.18 3.72
N ARG A 16 -8.64 17.13 4.53
CA ARG A 16 -7.93 17.16 5.82
C ARG A 16 -6.97 15.97 5.91
N PRO A 17 -5.75 16.12 5.38
CA PRO A 17 -4.75 15.10 5.58
C PRO A 17 -4.51 14.95 7.08
N LEU A 18 -4.53 13.70 7.57
CA LEU A 18 -4.01 13.43 8.90
C LEU A 18 -2.55 13.83 8.90
N GLY A 19 -2.23 14.91 9.59
CA GLY A 19 -0.85 15.29 9.88
C GLY A 19 -0.09 14.12 10.49
N GLU A 20 1.20 14.28 10.71
CA GLU A 20 2.05 13.21 11.19
C GLU A 20 1.36 12.39 12.30
N ARG A 21 1.05 11.13 11.99
CA ARG A 21 0.44 10.16 12.92
C ARG A 21 1.40 9.75 14.03
N LYS A 22 2.26 10.65 14.49
CA LYS A 22 3.31 10.36 15.48
C LYS A 22 2.76 9.70 16.74
N SER A 23 1.60 10.16 17.23
CA SER A 23 0.98 9.58 18.42
C SER A 23 0.43 8.16 18.17
N VAL A 24 -0.23 7.94 17.03
CA VAL A 24 -0.78 6.61 16.67
C VAL A 24 0.35 5.64 16.36
N SER A 25 1.35 6.07 15.61
CA SER A 25 2.51 5.23 15.30
C SER A 25 3.35 4.91 16.55
N ALA A 26 3.49 5.86 17.48
CA ALA A 26 4.17 5.63 18.75
C ALA A 26 3.39 4.64 19.64
N ALA A 27 2.06 4.76 19.71
CA ALA A 27 1.22 3.82 20.44
C ALA A 27 1.28 2.41 19.85
N LEU A 28 1.20 2.27 18.53
CA LEU A 28 1.35 0.99 17.83
C LEU A 28 2.76 0.40 18.03
N ALA A 29 3.80 1.23 17.99
CA ALA A 29 5.17 0.80 18.24
C ALA A 29 5.35 0.29 19.67
N GLY A 30 4.84 1.03 20.66
CA GLY A 30 4.85 0.63 22.07
C GLY A 30 4.10 -0.69 22.29
N TRP A 31 2.93 -0.82 21.70
CA TRP A 31 2.13 -2.02 21.77
C TRP A 31 2.80 -3.24 21.11
N ALA A 32 3.32 -3.11 19.91
CA ALA A 32 4.04 -4.18 19.23
C ALA A 32 5.30 -4.61 19.99
N THR A 33 6.03 -3.66 20.59
CA THR A 33 7.21 -3.93 21.43
C THR A 33 6.83 -4.61 22.74
N SER A 34 5.70 -4.26 23.35
CA SER A 34 5.20 -4.92 24.56
C SER A 34 4.83 -6.38 24.29
N LEU A 35 4.17 -6.66 23.16
CA LEU A 35 3.86 -8.02 22.73
C LEU A 35 5.13 -8.82 22.41
N GLU A 36 6.08 -8.21 21.72
CA GLU A 36 7.38 -8.84 21.46
C GLU A 36 8.07 -9.24 22.77
N ARG A 37 8.18 -8.33 23.74
CA ARG A 37 8.80 -8.63 25.04
C ARG A 37 8.05 -9.70 25.84
N ALA A 38 6.71 -9.71 25.77
CA ALA A 38 5.89 -10.67 26.51
C ALA A 38 5.91 -12.08 25.93
N PHE A 39 6.01 -12.19 24.59
CA PHE A 39 5.88 -13.47 23.89
C PHE A 39 7.19 -13.96 23.25
N ASN A 40 8.26 -13.16 23.14
CA ASN A 40 9.48 -13.59 22.46
C ASN A 40 10.32 -14.55 23.31
N GLY A 41 9.99 -15.84 23.20
CA GLY A 41 10.82 -16.93 23.73
C GLY A 41 11.78 -17.53 22.72
N GLY A 42 12.08 -16.84 21.61
CA GLY A 42 13.04 -17.28 20.59
C GLY A 42 12.48 -18.29 19.58
N GLU A 43 11.27 -18.82 19.76
CA GLU A 43 10.68 -19.83 18.88
C GLU A 43 9.64 -19.21 17.94
N ARG A 44 9.47 -19.85 16.78
CA ARG A 44 8.48 -19.46 15.76
C ARG A 44 7.03 -19.51 16.28
N ARG A 45 6.71 -20.43 17.20
CA ARG A 45 5.36 -20.56 17.80
C ARG A 45 4.98 -19.32 18.60
N HIS A 46 5.94 -18.73 19.29
CA HIS A 46 5.75 -17.50 20.06
C HIS A 46 5.37 -16.32 19.16
N GLY A 47 6.00 -16.19 18.00
CA GLY A 47 5.65 -15.18 17.00
C GLY A 47 4.23 -15.37 16.43
N MET A 48 3.79 -16.64 16.26
CA MET A 48 2.41 -16.93 15.84
C MET A 48 1.39 -16.48 16.89
N VAL A 49 1.60 -16.86 18.15
CA VAL A 49 0.69 -16.47 19.24
C VAL A 49 0.65 -14.95 19.40
N ALA A 50 1.81 -14.29 19.39
CA ALA A 50 1.90 -12.84 19.46
C ALA A 50 1.14 -12.16 18.32
N TRP A 51 1.27 -12.66 17.08
CA TRP A 51 0.56 -12.13 15.92
C TRP A 51 -0.95 -12.32 16.06
N LEU A 52 -1.42 -13.49 16.47
CA LEU A 52 -2.86 -13.74 16.66
C LEU A 52 -3.45 -12.82 17.74
N VAL A 53 -2.75 -12.68 18.88
CA VAL A 53 -3.17 -11.77 19.98
C VAL A 53 -3.12 -10.30 19.52
N ALA A 54 -2.18 -9.95 18.64
CA ALA A 54 -2.07 -8.61 18.11
C ALA A 54 -3.17 -8.29 17.09
N VAL A 55 -3.53 -9.20 16.22
CA VAL A 55 -4.36 -8.91 15.05
C VAL A 55 -5.82 -9.27 15.28
N LEU A 56 -6.11 -10.43 15.84
CA LEU A 56 -7.50 -10.92 15.93
C LEU A 56 -8.40 -10.06 16.82
N PRO A 57 -8.01 -9.65 18.05
CA PRO A 57 -8.90 -8.85 18.88
C PRO A 57 -9.34 -7.54 18.25
N PRO A 58 -8.45 -6.67 17.69
CA PRO A 58 -8.89 -5.45 17.02
C PRO A 58 -9.79 -5.71 15.82
N VAL A 59 -9.52 -6.76 15.03
CA VAL A 59 -10.31 -7.14 13.86
C VAL A 59 -11.71 -7.60 14.28
N ILE A 60 -11.79 -8.46 15.30
CA ILE A 60 -13.08 -8.97 15.83
C ILE A 60 -13.88 -7.82 16.45
N VAL A 61 -13.25 -6.98 17.26
CA VAL A 61 -13.91 -5.81 17.87
C VAL A 61 -14.48 -4.88 16.78
N ALA A 62 -13.72 -4.60 15.73
CA ALA A 62 -14.19 -3.77 14.63
C ALA A 62 -15.37 -4.41 13.88
N ALA A 63 -15.33 -5.72 13.63
CA ALA A 63 -16.42 -6.45 12.97
C ALA A 63 -17.70 -6.47 13.84
N VAL A 64 -17.56 -6.74 15.14
CA VAL A 64 -18.69 -6.74 16.10
C VAL A 64 -19.28 -5.34 16.23
N LEU A 65 -18.43 -4.33 16.37
CA LEU A 65 -18.88 -2.94 16.48
C LEU A 65 -19.62 -2.49 15.21
N TYR A 66 -19.08 -2.83 14.04
CA TYR A 66 -19.75 -2.58 12.77
C TYR A 66 -21.13 -3.25 12.72
N TRP A 67 -21.23 -4.52 13.12
CA TRP A 67 -22.49 -5.24 13.15
C TRP A 67 -23.50 -4.61 14.10
N LEU A 68 -23.08 -4.23 15.31
CA LEU A 68 -23.93 -3.55 16.28
C LEU A 68 -24.41 -2.19 15.76
N LEU A 69 -23.52 -1.39 15.19
CA LEU A 69 -23.89 -0.08 14.62
C LEU A 69 -24.84 -0.23 13.43
N SER A 70 -24.64 -1.24 12.59
CA SER A 70 -25.49 -1.51 11.44
C SER A 70 -26.90 -1.96 11.86
N ALA A 71 -27.03 -2.65 12.99
CA ALA A 71 -28.33 -3.04 13.56
C ALA A 71 -29.10 -1.83 14.14
N VAL A 72 -28.40 -0.80 14.61
CA VAL A 72 -29.00 0.43 15.13
C VAL A 72 -29.33 1.42 14.00
N SER A 73 -28.33 1.70 13.13
CA SER A 73 -28.49 2.65 12.03
C SER A 73 -27.43 2.44 10.96
N GLY A 74 -27.85 2.36 9.69
CA GLY A 74 -26.93 2.32 8.56
C GLY A 74 -26.03 3.56 8.44
N ILE A 75 -26.47 4.72 8.94
CA ILE A 75 -25.68 5.96 8.96
C ILE A 75 -24.53 5.84 9.95
N LEU A 76 -24.77 5.26 11.13
CA LEU A 76 -23.73 5.04 12.13
C LEU A 76 -22.69 4.02 11.63
N ALA A 77 -23.13 2.95 10.99
CA ALA A 77 -22.22 2.00 10.37
C ALA A 77 -21.37 2.65 9.26
N LEU A 78 -21.97 3.48 8.41
CA LEU A 78 -21.27 4.23 7.38
C LEU A 78 -20.24 5.21 7.99
N ALA A 79 -20.62 5.95 9.03
CA ALA A 79 -19.71 6.87 9.71
C ALA A 79 -18.52 6.14 10.34
N PHE A 80 -18.74 4.96 10.90
CA PHE A 80 -17.67 4.11 11.43
C PHE A 80 -16.74 3.58 10.32
N ASP A 81 -17.31 3.11 9.20
CA ASP A 81 -16.55 2.70 8.02
C ASP A 81 -15.65 3.84 7.52
N VAL A 82 -16.23 5.03 7.34
CA VAL A 82 -15.49 6.22 6.88
C VAL A 82 -14.37 6.57 7.85
N ALA A 83 -14.64 6.57 9.15
CA ALA A 83 -13.65 6.91 10.18
C ALA A 83 -12.46 5.93 10.16
N VAL A 84 -12.74 4.61 10.10
CA VAL A 84 -11.67 3.60 10.08
C VAL A 84 -10.94 3.61 8.75
N LEU A 85 -11.62 3.75 7.61
CA LEU A 85 -10.96 3.88 6.32
C LEU A 85 -10.07 5.13 6.29
N TYR A 86 -10.54 6.27 6.77
CA TYR A 86 -9.74 7.49 6.88
C TYR A 86 -8.49 7.29 7.74
N LEU A 87 -8.56 6.45 8.79
CA LEU A 87 -7.42 6.11 9.62
C LEU A 87 -6.50 5.06 8.99
N THR A 88 -6.99 4.18 8.14
CA THR A 88 -6.22 3.06 7.55
C THR A 88 -5.69 3.36 6.16
N LEU A 89 -6.41 4.14 5.34
CA LEU A 89 -5.91 4.66 4.08
C LEU A 89 -4.76 5.64 4.35
N GLY A 90 -3.81 5.70 3.47
CA GLY A 90 -2.64 6.56 3.56
C GLY A 90 -2.28 7.21 2.22
N PHE A 91 -3.30 7.50 1.38
CA PHE A 91 -3.06 8.09 0.06
C PHE A 91 -2.31 9.41 0.17
N ARG A 92 -2.74 10.31 1.06
CA ARG A 92 -2.08 11.60 1.26
C ARG A 92 -0.72 11.49 1.93
N GLN A 93 -0.48 10.43 2.70
CA GLN A 93 0.77 10.22 3.42
C GLN A 93 1.96 10.02 2.47
N PHE A 94 1.75 9.37 1.32
CA PHE A 94 2.81 9.23 0.32
C PHE A 94 2.71 10.27 -0.80
N SER A 95 1.51 10.72 -1.16
CA SER A 95 1.32 11.63 -2.29
C SER A 95 1.95 13.00 -2.08
N HIS A 96 2.04 13.51 -0.84
CA HIS A 96 2.71 14.78 -0.60
C HIS A 96 4.22 14.67 -0.83
N TYR A 97 4.88 13.61 -0.35
CA TYR A 97 6.31 13.40 -0.64
C TYR A 97 6.55 13.31 -2.15
N PHE A 98 5.73 12.53 -2.85
CA PHE A 98 5.84 12.39 -4.29
C PHE A 98 5.66 13.73 -5.02
N THR A 99 4.64 14.51 -4.65
CA THR A 99 4.37 15.82 -5.23
C THR A 99 5.50 16.81 -4.93
N ASP A 100 6.01 16.84 -3.71
CA ASP A 100 7.11 17.72 -3.32
C ASP A 100 8.42 17.37 -4.05
N ILE A 101 8.70 16.07 -4.24
CA ILE A 101 9.82 15.59 -5.07
C ILE A 101 9.62 16.02 -6.52
N GLN A 102 8.42 15.85 -7.08
CA GLN A 102 8.11 16.25 -8.45
C GLN A 102 8.30 17.75 -8.65
N LEU A 103 7.85 18.58 -7.71
CA LEU A 103 8.04 20.03 -7.76
C LEU A 103 9.52 20.42 -7.67
N ALA A 104 10.30 19.76 -6.81
CA ALA A 104 11.74 20.00 -6.69
C ALA A 104 12.48 19.62 -7.98
N ILE A 105 12.12 18.48 -8.61
CA ILE A 105 12.67 18.04 -9.90
C ILE A 105 12.33 19.03 -11.01
N LYS A 106 11.08 19.55 -11.08
CA LYS A 106 10.65 20.56 -12.05
C LYS A 106 11.36 21.90 -11.85
N ALA A 107 11.69 22.23 -10.60
CA ALA A 107 12.46 23.44 -10.25
C ALA A 107 13.97 23.31 -10.48
N GLY A 108 14.48 22.11 -10.81
CA GLY A 108 15.91 21.81 -10.93
C GLY A 108 16.66 21.64 -9.60
N ASP A 109 15.93 21.62 -8.49
CA ASP A 109 16.51 21.45 -7.13
C ASP A 109 16.63 19.95 -6.77
N ILE A 110 17.68 19.33 -7.31
CA ILE A 110 17.93 17.89 -7.14
C ILE A 110 18.29 17.53 -5.70
N ASP A 111 18.98 18.41 -4.98
CA ASP A 111 19.38 18.15 -3.60
C ASP A 111 18.18 18.13 -2.67
N ARG A 112 17.22 19.01 -2.88
CA ARG A 112 15.94 18.98 -2.18
C ARG A 112 15.15 17.72 -2.51
N ALA A 113 15.06 17.34 -3.78
CA ALA A 113 14.36 16.13 -4.20
C ALA A 113 14.98 14.88 -3.56
N ARG A 114 16.31 14.80 -3.48
CA ARG A 114 17.06 13.74 -2.80
C ARG A 114 16.71 13.67 -1.32
N THR A 115 16.78 14.80 -0.62
CA THR A 115 16.47 14.88 0.82
C THR A 115 15.05 14.41 1.11
N LEU A 116 14.07 14.82 0.29
CA LEU A 116 12.67 14.39 0.42
C LEU A 116 12.51 12.88 0.19
N LEU A 117 13.19 12.31 -0.80
CA LEU A 117 13.18 10.88 -1.07
C LEU A 117 13.78 10.07 0.08
N GLU A 118 14.91 10.53 0.64
CA GLU A 118 15.53 9.89 1.80
C GLU A 118 14.63 9.92 3.04
N GLN A 119 13.98 11.05 3.29
CA GLN A 119 12.98 11.16 4.37
C GLN A 119 11.81 10.20 4.17
N TRP A 120 11.31 10.10 2.93
CA TRP A 120 10.21 9.21 2.62
C TRP A 120 10.58 7.73 2.79
N ARG A 121 11.74 7.31 2.27
CA ARG A 121 12.22 5.93 2.38
C ARG A 121 12.68 5.56 3.79
N GLY A 122 12.98 6.55 4.63
CA GLY A 122 13.57 6.31 5.96
C GLY A 122 14.98 5.70 5.90
N ALA A 123 15.65 5.81 4.77
CA ALA A 123 16.98 5.29 4.53
C ALA A 123 17.86 6.39 3.92
N SER A 124 19.00 6.66 4.53
CA SER A 124 20.03 7.53 3.98
C SER A 124 20.81 6.74 2.94
N GLY A 125 20.39 6.77 1.70
CA GLY A 125 21.12 6.20 0.57
C GLY A 125 21.91 7.28 -0.16
N VAL A 126 23.04 6.93 -0.76
CA VAL A 126 23.79 7.87 -1.60
C VAL A 126 23.16 7.88 -3.00
N VAL A 127 21.96 8.46 -3.11
CA VAL A 127 21.34 8.70 -4.42
C VAL A 127 22.13 9.79 -5.13
N ARG A 128 22.72 9.49 -6.29
CA ARG A 128 23.70 10.38 -6.93
C ARG A 128 23.14 11.14 -8.13
N SER A 129 22.28 10.54 -8.92
CA SER A 129 21.80 11.16 -10.15
C SER A 129 20.33 11.59 -10.05
N ARG A 130 19.94 12.51 -10.93
CA ARG A 130 18.55 12.96 -11.08
C ARG A 130 17.65 11.81 -11.51
N GLU A 131 18.11 10.99 -12.45
CA GLU A 131 17.39 9.83 -12.99
C GLU A 131 17.13 8.79 -11.89
N GLU A 132 18.10 8.58 -11.01
CA GLU A 132 17.98 7.67 -9.87
C GLU A 132 16.94 8.18 -8.86
N VAL A 133 16.91 9.49 -8.55
CA VAL A 133 15.87 10.09 -7.70
C VAL A 133 14.49 9.86 -8.30
N ILE A 134 14.31 10.12 -9.60
CA ILE A 134 13.04 9.96 -10.30
C ILE A 134 12.60 8.49 -10.27
N ARG A 135 13.49 7.57 -10.66
CA ARG A 135 13.22 6.14 -10.68
C ARG A 135 12.78 5.61 -9.31
N LEU A 136 13.56 5.90 -8.26
CA LEU A 136 13.25 5.47 -6.90
C LEU A 136 11.95 6.09 -6.38
N SER A 137 11.65 7.32 -6.75
CA SER A 137 10.38 7.96 -6.40
C SER A 137 9.18 7.27 -7.05
N ILE A 138 9.30 6.85 -8.31
CA ILE A 138 8.27 6.07 -9.00
C ILE A 138 8.08 4.71 -8.33
N GLU A 139 9.18 4.00 -8.05
CA GLU A 139 9.14 2.71 -7.35
C GLU A 139 8.42 2.83 -6.01
N GLU A 140 8.79 3.82 -5.20
CA GLU A 140 8.18 4.05 -3.89
C GLU A 140 6.70 4.40 -4.01
N ALA A 141 6.30 5.22 -5.00
CA ALA A 141 4.91 5.58 -5.24
C ALA A 141 4.04 4.37 -5.61
N LEU A 142 4.53 3.48 -6.47
CA LEU A 142 3.82 2.26 -6.87
C LEU A 142 3.60 1.34 -5.66
N VAL A 143 4.64 1.10 -4.87
CA VAL A 143 4.59 0.25 -3.67
C VAL A 143 3.70 0.88 -2.60
N ALA A 144 3.85 2.19 -2.37
CA ALA A 144 3.04 2.91 -1.39
C ALA A 144 1.55 2.93 -1.80
N ALA A 145 1.22 3.18 -3.06
CA ALA A 145 -0.15 3.13 -3.56
C ALA A 145 -0.75 1.73 -3.37
N HIS A 146 0.01 0.67 -3.68
CA HIS A 146 -0.43 -0.70 -3.42
C HIS A 146 -0.73 -0.93 -1.93
N ARG A 147 0.25 -0.67 -1.04
CA ARG A 147 0.15 -0.99 0.39
C ARG A 147 -0.79 -0.09 1.17
N HIS A 148 -0.94 1.17 0.77
CA HIS A 148 -1.74 2.15 1.48
C HIS A 148 -3.15 2.35 0.91
N VAL A 149 -3.39 1.92 -0.34
CA VAL A 149 -4.69 2.10 -1.00
C VAL A 149 -5.25 0.77 -1.47
N PHE A 150 -4.68 0.14 -2.50
CA PHE A 150 -5.30 -1.01 -3.15
C PHE A 150 -5.41 -2.24 -2.25
N GLY A 151 -4.36 -2.55 -1.47
CA GLY A 151 -4.39 -3.65 -0.50
C GLY A 151 -5.40 -3.42 0.62
N VAL A 152 -5.49 -2.19 1.13
CA VAL A 152 -6.46 -1.81 2.16
C VAL A 152 -7.90 -1.93 1.62
N LEU A 153 -8.15 -1.38 0.41
CA LEU A 153 -9.47 -1.43 -0.22
C LEU A 153 -9.92 -2.86 -0.51
N LEU A 154 -9.02 -3.72 -0.99
CA LEU A 154 -9.37 -5.13 -1.24
C LEU A 154 -9.87 -5.82 0.02
N TRP A 155 -9.12 -5.75 1.11
CA TRP A 155 -9.48 -6.44 2.34
C TRP A 155 -10.69 -5.81 3.04
N TYR A 156 -10.88 -4.51 2.92
CA TYR A 156 -12.11 -3.82 3.32
C TYR A 156 -13.35 -4.37 2.62
N LEU A 157 -13.22 -4.76 1.34
CA LEU A 157 -14.34 -5.30 0.56
C LEU A 157 -14.64 -6.77 0.86
N ILE A 158 -13.63 -7.55 1.27
CA ILE A 158 -13.77 -8.98 1.53
C ILE A 158 -14.37 -9.24 2.91
N LEU A 159 -13.97 -8.48 3.93
CA LEU A 159 -14.40 -8.67 5.31
C LEU A 159 -15.53 -7.71 5.70
N PRO A 160 -16.38 -8.07 6.68
CA PRO A 160 -17.51 -7.25 7.09
C PRO A 160 -17.06 -5.92 7.69
N GLY A 161 -17.58 -4.83 7.18
CA GLY A 161 -17.25 -3.48 7.62
C GLY A 161 -15.75 -3.17 7.48
N PRO A 162 -15.16 -2.35 8.37
CA PRO A 162 -13.79 -1.90 8.22
C PRO A 162 -12.76 -2.89 8.80
N SER A 163 -13.18 -4.08 9.26
CA SER A 163 -12.33 -5.08 9.90
C SER A 163 -11.19 -5.55 8.99
N GLY A 164 -11.43 -5.67 7.68
CA GLY A 164 -10.43 -6.06 6.69
C GLY A 164 -9.34 -5.02 6.48
N ALA A 165 -9.70 -3.75 6.49
CA ALA A 165 -8.72 -2.66 6.43
C ALA A 165 -7.78 -2.68 7.64
N ILE A 166 -8.33 -2.92 8.84
CA ILE A 166 -7.56 -3.07 10.08
C ILE A 166 -6.65 -4.30 10.00
N LEU A 167 -7.18 -5.46 9.56
CA LEU A 167 -6.41 -6.69 9.38
C LEU A 167 -5.17 -6.44 8.53
N TYR A 168 -5.37 -5.91 7.32
CA TYR A 168 -4.28 -5.70 6.36
C TYR A 168 -3.22 -4.73 6.90
N ARG A 169 -3.65 -3.60 7.49
CA ARG A 169 -2.73 -2.59 8.04
C ARG A 169 -1.93 -3.10 9.23
N LEU A 170 -2.56 -3.81 10.16
CA LEU A 170 -1.87 -4.41 11.31
C LEU A 170 -0.91 -5.52 10.86
N ALA A 171 -1.32 -6.39 9.93
CA ALA A 171 -0.46 -7.43 9.40
C ALA A 171 0.77 -6.85 8.70
N ALA A 172 0.58 -5.81 7.85
CA ALA A 172 1.68 -5.09 7.19
C ALA A 172 2.65 -4.47 8.20
N TYR A 173 2.10 -3.79 9.20
CA TYR A 173 2.90 -3.14 10.24
C TYR A 173 3.74 -4.15 11.04
N LEU A 174 3.13 -5.24 11.50
CA LEU A 174 3.82 -6.27 12.29
C LEU A 174 4.85 -7.03 11.46
N ALA A 175 4.56 -7.31 10.18
CA ALA A 175 5.52 -7.93 9.28
C ALA A 175 6.78 -7.07 9.11
N ALA A 176 6.63 -5.76 8.93
CA ALA A 176 7.75 -4.84 8.85
C ALA A 176 8.49 -4.70 10.19
N ARG A 177 7.75 -4.55 11.29
CA ARG A 177 8.32 -4.29 12.62
C ARG A 177 9.09 -5.47 13.19
N TRP A 178 8.60 -6.69 12.98
CA TRP A 178 9.20 -7.91 13.51
C TRP A 178 10.17 -8.60 12.54
N LYS A 179 10.33 -8.09 11.31
CA LYS A 179 11.29 -8.62 10.32
C LYS A 179 12.71 -8.80 10.88
N PRO A 180 13.29 -7.84 11.65
CA PRO A 180 14.63 -7.99 12.20
C PRO A 180 14.73 -8.95 13.40
N VAL A 181 13.60 -9.46 13.92
CA VAL A 181 13.54 -10.28 15.15
C VAL A 181 13.69 -11.78 14.85
N GLY A 182 14.34 -12.15 13.76
CA GLY A 182 14.69 -13.53 13.42
C GLY A 182 13.48 -14.47 13.31
N SER A 183 13.51 -15.62 13.96
CA SER A 183 12.47 -16.66 13.89
C SER A 183 11.09 -16.19 14.37
N PHE A 184 11.04 -15.26 15.32
CA PHE A 184 9.81 -14.66 15.83
C PHE A 184 9.03 -13.91 14.74
N GLY A 185 9.71 -13.15 13.88
CA GLY A 185 9.07 -12.36 12.80
C GLY A 185 8.61 -13.20 11.61
N ASN A 186 9.09 -14.44 11.47
CA ASN A 186 8.79 -15.29 10.32
C ASN A 186 7.30 -15.57 10.10
N PHE A 187 6.53 -15.70 11.19
CA PHE A 187 5.08 -15.91 11.07
C PHE A 187 4.38 -14.66 10.55
N ALA A 188 4.70 -13.49 11.10
CA ALA A 188 4.13 -12.22 10.67
C ALA A 188 4.42 -11.95 9.18
N ALA A 189 5.65 -12.20 8.74
CA ALA A 189 6.03 -12.06 7.32
C ALA A 189 5.22 -13.00 6.42
N ARG A 190 5.05 -14.28 6.80
CA ARG A 190 4.25 -15.24 6.02
C ARG A 190 2.76 -14.91 6.00
N ALA A 191 2.20 -14.53 7.15
CA ALA A 191 0.80 -14.12 7.24
C ALA A 191 0.53 -12.90 6.35
N PHE A 192 1.44 -11.93 6.35
CA PHE A 192 1.32 -10.77 5.49
C PHE A 192 1.47 -11.13 4.01
N HIS A 193 2.45 -11.95 3.63
CA HIS A 193 2.60 -12.46 2.26
C HIS A 193 1.32 -13.14 1.76
N LEU A 194 0.65 -13.94 2.61
CA LEU A 194 -0.63 -14.56 2.24
C LEU A 194 -1.73 -13.52 1.99
N LEU A 195 -1.78 -12.46 2.79
CA LEU A 195 -2.71 -11.35 2.58
C LEU A 195 -2.33 -10.50 1.35
N GLU A 196 -1.05 -10.33 1.08
CA GLU A 196 -0.57 -9.60 -0.11
C GLU A 196 -0.82 -10.36 -1.40
N TRP A 197 -0.79 -11.69 -1.38
CA TRP A 197 -0.89 -12.52 -2.58
C TRP A 197 -2.06 -12.16 -3.52
N PRO A 198 -3.31 -12.03 -3.07
CA PRO A 198 -4.40 -11.57 -3.94
C PRO A 198 -4.31 -10.07 -4.26
N ALA A 199 -3.88 -9.27 -3.30
CA ALA A 199 -3.85 -7.82 -3.43
C ALA A 199 -2.87 -7.35 -4.51
N VAL A 200 -1.64 -7.89 -4.54
CA VAL A 200 -0.64 -7.52 -5.55
C VAL A 200 -1.08 -7.89 -6.96
N ARG A 201 -1.76 -9.02 -7.14
CA ARG A 201 -2.25 -9.47 -8.44
C ARG A 201 -3.38 -8.60 -8.97
N LEU A 202 -4.30 -8.20 -8.09
CA LEU A 202 -5.38 -7.29 -8.47
C LEU A 202 -4.85 -5.88 -8.76
N THR A 203 -3.88 -5.40 -7.99
CA THR A 203 -3.21 -4.12 -8.27
C THR A 203 -2.48 -4.17 -9.61
N ALA A 204 -1.71 -5.22 -9.88
CA ALA A 204 -1.00 -5.41 -11.13
C ALA A 204 -1.96 -5.50 -12.34
N ALA A 205 -3.06 -6.25 -12.20
CA ALA A 205 -4.11 -6.32 -13.21
C ALA A 205 -4.76 -4.94 -13.44
N SER A 206 -4.96 -4.14 -12.38
CA SER A 206 -5.48 -2.78 -12.51
C SER A 206 -4.54 -1.87 -13.28
N PHE A 207 -3.22 -1.95 -13.01
CA PHE A 207 -2.22 -1.19 -13.77
C PHE A 207 -2.20 -1.61 -15.25
N ALA A 208 -2.26 -2.91 -15.53
CA ALA A 208 -2.35 -3.42 -16.89
C ALA A 208 -3.59 -2.89 -17.63
N LEU A 209 -4.76 -2.87 -16.97
CA LEU A 209 -6.00 -2.40 -17.58
C LEU A 209 -6.03 -0.90 -17.89
N VAL A 210 -5.32 -0.08 -17.11
CA VAL A 210 -5.31 1.38 -17.28
C VAL A 210 -4.08 1.92 -18.02
N GLY A 211 -3.08 1.07 -18.28
CA GLY A 211 -1.85 1.37 -18.99
C GLY A 211 -1.68 0.51 -20.24
N ASP A 212 -0.44 0.21 -20.59
CA ASP A 212 -0.13 -0.75 -21.66
C ASP A 212 -0.30 -2.18 -21.13
N PHE A 213 -1.39 -2.82 -21.54
CA PHE A 213 -1.76 -4.15 -21.07
C PHE A 213 -0.71 -5.23 -21.44
N GLU A 214 -0.23 -5.20 -22.67
CA GLU A 214 0.68 -6.22 -23.19
C GLU A 214 2.02 -6.18 -22.46
N ASN A 215 2.63 -5.00 -22.38
CA ASN A 215 3.89 -4.80 -21.69
C ASN A 215 3.76 -5.03 -20.16
N ALA A 216 2.67 -4.61 -19.55
CA ALA A 216 2.44 -4.85 -18.12
C ALA A 216 2.38 -6.35 -17.80
N VAL A 217 1.62 -7.12 -18.57
CA VAL A 217 1.50 -8.58 -18.38
C VAL A 217 2.81 -9.29 -18.70
N PHE A 218 3.51 -8.88 -19.76
CA PHE A 218 4.82 -9.42 -20.11
C PHE A 218 5.82 -9.22 -18.96
N CYS A 219 6.01 -7.99 -18.50
CA CYS A 219 6.94 -7.68 -17.41
C CYS A 219 6.57 -8.41 -16.12
N TRP A 220 5.28 -8.41 -15.75
CA TRP A 220 4.81 -9.15 -14.58
C TRP A 220 5.19 -10.64 -14.65
N ARG A 221 4.94 -11.31 -15.77
CA ARG A 221 5.16 -12.75 -15.90
C ARG A 221 6.63 -13.15 -15.99
N THR A 222 7.46 -12.31 -16.61
CA THR A 222 8.86 -12.63 -16.91
C THR A 222 9.85 -12.05 -15.89
N GLN A 223 9.58 -10.86 -15.35
CA GLN A 223 10.56 -10.10 -14.57
C GLN A 223 10.26 -10.08 -13.06
N ALA A 224 8.98 -10.15 -12.63
CA ALA A 224 8.63 -9.99 -11.22
C ALA A 224 9.36 -10.95 -10.26
N ARG A 225 9.64 -12.18 -10.72
CA ARG A 225 10.33 -13.21 -9.92
C ARG A 225 11.82 -12.96 -9.71
N THR A 226 12.40 -12.05 -10.47
CA THR A 226 13.82 -11.69 -10.34
C THR A 226 14.06 -10.68 -9.21
N TRP A 227 12.98 -10.12 -8.64
CA TRP A 227 13.05 -9.19 -7.53
C TRP A 227 13.17 -9.92 -6.19
N SER A 228 13.89 -9.35 -5.24
CA SER A 228 14.16 -9.95 -3.93
C SER A 228 12.89 -10.28 -3.13
N ASP A 229 11.86 -9.43 -3.25
CA ASP A 229 10.52 -9.63 -2.75
C ASP A 229 9.58 -9.77 -3.95
N SER A 230 9.08 -10.98 -4.18
CA SER A 230 8.25 -11.29 -5.36
C SER A 230 6.94 -10.50 -5.40
N ASP A 231 6.36 -10.16 -4.24
CA ASP A 231 5.11 -9.39 -4.17
C ASP A 231 5.35 -7.94 -4.61
N THR A 232 6.39 -7.30 -4.10
CA THR A 232 6.84 -5.99 -4.57
C THR A 232 7.23 -6.05 -6.05
N GLY A 233 7.92 -7.12 -6.47
CA GLY A 233 8.30 -7.34 -7.87
C GLY A 233 7.12 -7.35 -8.82
N ILE A 234 5.99 -7.95 -8.44
CA ILE A 234 4.75 -7.96 -9.25
C ILE A 234 4.22 -6.54 -9.46
N VAL A 235 4.12 -5.75 -8.39
CA VAL A 235 3.62 -4.38 -8.45
C VAL A 235 4.53 -3.50 -9.33
N LEU A 236 5.84 -3.58 -9.11
CA LEU A 236 6.83 -2.78 -9.84
C LEU A 236 6.92 -3.18 -11.31
N ALA A 237 7.00 -4.47 -11.62
CA ALA A 237 7.10 -4.95 -12.99
C ALA A 237 5.85 -4.63 -13.81
N ALA A 238 4.65 -4.85 -13.24
CA ALA A 238 3.40 -4.50 -13.89
C ALA A 238 3.24 -2.99 -14.08
N GLY A 239 3.57 -2.19 -13.08
CA GLY A 239 3.52 -0.73 -13.15
C GLY A 239 4.53 -0.16 -14.16
N ALA A 240 5.75 -0.67 -14.15
CA ALA A 240 6.80 -0.29 -15.10
C ALA A 240 6.39 -0.60 -16.54
N GLY A 241 5.93 -1.84 -16.81
CA GLY A 241 5.44 -2.23 -18.12
C GLY A 241 4.22 -1.43 -18.57
N ALA A 242 3.27 -1.17 -17.66
CA ALA A 242 2.08 -0.37 -17.96
C ALA A 242 2.39 1.07 -18.38
N MET A 243 3.50 1.62 -17.91
CA MET A 243 3.95 2.99 -18.22
C MET A 243 5.00 3.05 -19.33
N GLY A 244 5.60 1.91 -19.72
CA GLY A 244 6.71 1.88 -20.66
C GLY A 244 7.99 2.50 -20.10
N VAL A 245 8.27 2.30 -18.81
CA VAL A 245 9.44 2.84 -18.09
C VAL A 245 10.31 1.73 -17.52
N ARG A 246 11.62 1.94 -17.53
CA ARG A 246 12.57 1.05 -16.86
C ARG A 246 12.77 1.45 -15.40
N LEU A 247 12.53 0.50 -14.51
CA LEU A 247 12.72 0.59 -13.06
C LEU A 247 13.73 -0.48 -12.60
N GLY A 248 13.98 -0.55 -11.32
CA GLY A 248 14.98 -1.47 -10.78
C GLY A 248 16.37 -0.87 -10.91
N MET A 249 17.31 -1.66 -11.43
CA MET A 249 18.74 -1.35 -11.52
C MET A 249 19.44 -1.29 -10.16
N PRO A 250 20.76 -1.55 -10.09
CA PRO A 250 21.52 -1.47 -8.86
C PRO A 250 21.44 -0.09 -8.23
N VAL A 251 21.35 -0.04 -6.91
CA VAL A 251 21.30 1.20 -6.12
C VAL A 251 22.43 1.15 -5.09
N GLN A 252 23.10 2.28 -4.88
CA GLN A 252 24.08 2.39 -3.82
C GLN A 252 23.37 2.73 -2.50
N GLU A 253 23.46 1.84 -1.53
CA GLU A 253 23.02 2.07 -0.15
C GLU A 253 24.23 2.26 0.77
N VAL A 254 23.96 2.65 2.02
CA VAL A 254 25.03 2.88 3.03
C VAL A 254 25.89 1.63 3.22
N ASP A 255 25.24 0.45 3.15
CA ASP A 255 25.90 -0.85 3.37
C ASP A 255 26.57 -1.43 2.10
N GLY A 256 26.56 -0.69 0.97
CA GLY A 256 27.18 -1.09 -0.29
C GLY A 256 26.23 -1.06 -1.49
N MET A 257 26.67 -1.65 -2.60
CA MET A 257 25.87 -1.76 -3.82
C MET A 257 24.82 -2.86 -3.68
N GLN A 258 23.55 -2.49 -3.60
CA GLN A 258 22.46 -3.44 -3.68
C GLN A 258 22.22 -3.83 -5.15
N ALA A 259 22.54 -5.07 -5.48
CA ALA A 259 22.28 -5.63 -6.80
C ALA A 259 20.75 -5.80 -6.96
N ARG A 260 20.16 -5.13 -7.94
CA ARG A 260 18.75 -5.19 -8.28
C ARG A 260 18.63 -5.40 -9.78
N ASN A 261 17.68 -6.22 -10.19
CA ASN A 261 17.42 -6.47 -11.60
C ASN A 261 16.55 -5.37 -12.21
N GLU A 262 16.72 -5.12 -13.48
CA GLU A 262 15.89 -4.21 -14.25
C GLU A 262 14.47 -4.76 -14.36
N LEU A 263 13.48 -3.89 -14.23
CA LEU A 263 12.06 -4.16 -14.38
C LEU A 263 11.45 -3.16 -15.35
N GLY A 264 10.48 -3.63 -16.14
CA GLY A 264 9.82 -2.80 -17.14
C GLY A 264 10.46 -2.95 -18.53
N THR A 265 9.88 -2.22 -19.48
CA THR A 265 10.30 -2.11 -20.87
C THR A 265 10.13 -0.66 -21.31
N GLY A 266 10.92 -0.20 -22.28
CA GLY A 266 10.80 1.17 -22.79
C GLY A 266 11.93 2.09 -22.35
N ASP A 267 11.60 3.31 -21.94
CA ASP A 267 12.56 4.39 -21.73
C ASP A 267 13.09 4.45 -20.29
N ASP A 268 14.21 5.13 -20.09
CA ASP A 268 14.72 5.44 -18.76
C ASP A 268 13.79 6.39 -18.01
N ALA A 269 13.73 6.24 -16.69
CA ALA A 269 12.87 7.08 -15.84
C ALA A 269 13.33 8.54 -15.86
N ASP A 270 12.51 9.42 -16.40
CA ASP A 270 12.72 10.85 -16.45
C ASP A 270 11.51 11.66 -15.91
N GLY A 271 11.60 13.00 -15.96
CA GLY A 271 10.59 13.91 -15.37
C GLY A 271 9.13 13.65 -15.80
N PRO A 272 8.83 13.44 -17.09
CA PRO A 272 7.49 13.11 -17.59
C PRO A 272 6.88 11.87 -16.96
N PHE A 273 7.67 10.85 -16.59
CA PHE A 273 7.15 9.64 -15.97
C PHE A 273 6.60 9.87 -14.56
N LEU A 274 6.99 10.94 -13.87
CA LEU A 274 6.35 11.32 -12.61
C LEU A 274 4.88 11.69 -12.82
N ASP A 275 4.57 12.47 -13.86
CA ASP A 275 3.18 12.82 -14.21
C ASP A 275 2.41 11.58 -14.69
N THR A 276 3.04 10.71 -15.48
CA THR A 276 2.47 9.45 -15.96
C THR A 276 2.13 8.52 -14.79
N THR A 277 2.99 8.43 -13.78
CA THR A 277 2.75 7.64 -12.56
C THR A 277 1.51 8.11 -11.81
N VAL A 278 1.39 9.42 -11.57
CA VAL A 278 0.19 9.99 -10.93
C VAL A 278 -1.05 9.67 -11.75
N GLY A 279 -1.01 9.88 -13.07
CA GLY A 279 -2.12 9.60 -13.96
C GLY A 279 -2.55 8.12 -13.93
N MET A 280 -1.59 7.18 -13.93
CA MET A 280 -1.87 5.76 -13.86
C MET A 280 -2.51 5.36 -12.50
N LEU A 281 -1.98 5.86 -11.39
CA LEU A 281 -2.52 5.58 -10.06
C LEU A 281 -3.95 6.09 -9.89
N TRP A 282 -4.25 7.30 -10.40
CA TRP A 282 -5.61 7.83 -10.39
C TRP A 282 -6.55 7.03 -11.28
N ARG A 283 -6.15 6.67 -12.50
CA ARG A 283 -6.97 5.83 -13.39
C ARG A 283 -7.27 4.47 -12.76
N ALA A 284 -6.28 3.84 -12.11
CA ALA A 284 -6.49 2.58 -11.40
C ALA A 284 -7.47 2.74 -10.22
N LEU A 285 -7.36 3.83 -9.44
CA LEU A 285 -8.29 4.11 -8.34
C LEU A 285 -9.71 4.35 -8.85
N VAL A 286 -9.87 5.15 -9.92
CA VAL A 286 -11.17 5.39 -10.57
C VAL A 286 -11.76 4.08 -11.11
N LEU A 287 -10.95 3.21 -11.70
CA LEU A 287 -11.39 1.87 -12.15
C LEU A 287 -11.99 1.07 -10.98
N TRP A 288 -11.32 1.03 -9.82
CA TRP A 288 -11.84 0.33 -8.64
C TRP A 288 -13.17 0.92 -8.17
N VAL A 289 -13.25 2.25 -8.05
CA VAL A 289 -14.49 2.92 -7.63
C VAL A 289 -15.63 2.67 -8.64
N ALA A 290 -15.35 2.70 -9.95
CA ALA A 290 -16.33 2.45 -11.00
C ALA A 290 -16.86 1.00 -10.97
N VAL A 291 -15.96 0.01 -10.80
CA VAL A 291 -16.36 -1.41 -10.67
C VAL A 291 -17.24 -1.61 -9.44
N LEU A 292 -16.88 -1.01 -8.31
CA LEU A 292 -17.67 -1.11 -7.09
C LEU A 292 -19.01 -0.39 -7.18
N ALA A 293 -19.07 0.76 -7.82
CA ALA A 293 -20.32 1.48 -8.06
C ALA A 293 -21.24 0.68 -9.00
N GLY A 294 -20.68 0.09 -10.06
CA GLY A 294 -21.43 -0.79 -10.97
C GLY A 294 -22.01 -2.00 -10.24
N ALA A 295 -21.22 -2.70 -9.43
CA ALA A 295 -21.67 -3.83 -8.63
C ALA A 295 -22.78 -3.43 -7.62
N ALA A 296 -22.65 -2.26 -7.00
CA ALA A 296 -23.68 -1.73 -6.09
C ALA A 296 -25.00 -1.42 -6.82
N ILE A 297 -24.93 -0.84 -8.01
CA ILE A 297 -26.13 -0.56 -8.84
C ILE A 297 -26.82 -1.86 -9.25
N VAL A 298 -26.07 -2.85 -9.76
CA VAL A 298 -26.62 -4.14 -10.14
C VAL A 298 -27.31 -4.82 -8.95
N SER A 299 -26.67 -4.81 -7.77
CA SER A 299 -27.25 -5.39 -6.56
C SER A 299 -28.52 -4.66 -6.07
N ALA A 300 -28.62 -3.36 -6.29
CA ALA A 300 -29.82 -2.58 -5.98
C ALA A 300 -30.98 -2.92 -6.92
N ILE A 301 -30.71 -3.02 -8.23
CA ILE A 301 -31.70 -3.38 -9.24
C ILE A 301 -32.26 -4.79 -8.97
N THR A 302 -31.41 -5.77 -8.68
CA THR A 302 -31.85 -7.13 -8.38
C THR A 302 -32.75 -7.22 -7.14
N ARG A 303 -32.48 -6.41 -6.09
CA ARG A 303 -33.32 -6.35 -4.88
C ARG A 303 -34.71 -5.71 -5.10
N ILE A 304 -34.84 -4.85 -6.11
CA ILE A 304 -36.11 -4.21 -6.44
C ILE A 304 -36.95 -5.13 -7.33
N ALA A 305 -36.29 -6.01 -8.10
CA ALA A 305 -36.96 -6.94 -9.02
C ALA A 305 -37.43 -8.25 -8.35
N THR A 306 -36.99 -8.53 -7.12
CA THR A 306 -37.43 -9.67 -6.27
C THR A 306 -38.37 -9.20 -5.19
#